data_f16cdb9f12b0f3d2d81ecb00edbfd9ca
#
_entry.id   f16cdb9f12b0f3d2d81ecb00edbfd9ca
#
_cell.length_a   1.000
_cell.length_b   1.000
_cell.length_c   1.000
_cell.angle_alpha   90.00
_cell.angle_beta   90.00
_cell.angle_gamma   90.00
#
_symmetry.space_group_name_H-M   'P 1'
#
loop_
_entity.id
_entity.type
_entity.pdbx_description
1 polymer ?
#
loop_
_entity_poly.entity_id
_entity_poly.type
_entity_poly.pdbx_seq_one_letter_code
_entity_poly.pdbx_strand_id
1 'polypeptide(L)'
;GMREGIAGSIIVTDMNNTDANSLPMALDYLTGVAGSREKVLIMSDIPFSPMPDWELYGKVGAMVRSAGIGRFVGVGERISACRDAFGAGSEFYRTAEEFIRHCTQDSIAGRAILLRGNSDTGVIRILHQLDRRSHTTVLEVDLDAMRHNLNHYRALVGDGVKMMAMVKASCYGNGNFEVADMLDKQGVNYLAVAFADEGVTLREKGIAMPIVVLNADSDSFALMVANRLEPEIYNFRSLERFIAAVRDAGETSWPVHIKIDTGMHRLGFRMEDMPELAALLRREAGAVAARSVFSHLAAADMPEEDGFTRSQIDYFRRT
;
A
#
# COMPACT_ATOMS: atom_id res chain seq x y z
N GLY A 1 -2.39 6.26 18.59
CA GLY A 1 -1.21 6.29 19.47
C GLY A 1 -1.13 7.58 20.28
N MET A 2 -0.31 7.59 21.34
CA MET A 2 -0.09 8.77 22.21
C MET A 2 1.39 9.17 22.16
N ARG A 3 1.68 10.48 22.11
CA ARG A 3 3.06 11.05 22.05
C ARG A 3 3.14 12.33 22.87
N GLU A 4 4.38 12.70 23.27
CA GLU A 4 4.67 14.03 23.77
C GLU A 4 4.82 15.01 22.59
N GLY A 5 4.08 16.10 22.63
CA GLY A 5 4.17 17.20 21.69
C GLY A 5 5.08 18.33 22.18
N ILE A 6 5.29 19.33 21.31
CA ILE A 6 6.01 20.55 21.67
C ILE A 6 5.28 21.31 22.79
N ALA A 7 6.02 22.15 23.51
CA ALA A 7 5.51 23.00 24.59
C ALA A 7 4.68 22.26 25.67
N GLY A 8 5.05 20.99 25.99
CA GLY A 8 4.39 20.21 27.04
C GLY A 8 3.00 19.68 26.68
N SER A 9 2.61 19.73 25.42
CA SER A 9 1.36 19.13 24.93
C SER A 9 1.43 17.60 24.90
N ILE A 10 0.26 16.97 24.90
CA ILE A 10 0.11 15.52 24.61
C ILE A 10 -0.64 15.41 23.30
N ILE A 11 -0.14 14.57 22.38
CA ILE A 11 -0.79 14.31 21.10
C ILE A 11 -1.31 12.89 21.07
N VAL A 12 -2.61 12.74 20.86
CA VAL A 12 -3.27 11.48 20.52
C VAL A 12 -3.49 11.46 19.02
N THR A 13 -3.04 10.42 18.35
CA THR A 13 -3.23 10.25 16.90
C THR A 13 -4.23 9.15 16.58
N ASP A 14 -5.22 9.48 15.76
CA ASP A 14 -6.21 8.56 15.19
C ASP A 14 -6.25 8.74 13.65
N MET A 15 -5.24 8.15 13.00
CA MET A 15 -4.94 8.38 11.58
C MET A 15 -5.54 7.32 10.64
N ASN A 16 -6.05 6.21 11.19
CA ASN A 16 -6.55 5.09 10.40
C ASN A 16 -8.08 4.95 10.45
N ASN A 17 -8.73 5.62 11.38
CA ASN A 17 -10.19 5.59 11.54
C ASN A 17 -10.78 6.87 10.97
N THR A 18 -11.27 6.82 9.75
CA THR A 18 -11.81 7.97 9.02
C THR A 18 -13.33 8.06 9.05
N ASP A 19 -14.03 7.11 9.70
CA ASP A 19 -15.49 7.14 9.82
C ASP A 19 -15.97 7.94 11.06
N ALA A 20 -17.13 8.57 10.95
CA ALA A 20 -17.70 9.38 12.05
C ALA A 20 -18.07 8.54 13.29
N ASN A 21 -18.38 7.25 13.13
CA ASN A 21 -18.87 6.40 14.21
C ASN A 21 -17.77 6.04 15.22
N SER A 22 -16.52 6.01 14.81
CA SER A 22 -15.36 5.76 15.68
C SER A 22 -14.89 6.99 16.44
N LEU A 23 -15.41 8.19 16.12
CA LEU A 23 -15.03 9.45 16.79
C LEU A 23 -15.31 9.45 18.30
N PRO A 24 -16.47 8.97 18.83
CA PRO A 24 -16.70 8.92 20.26
C PRO A 24 -15.63 8.19 21.05
N MET A 25 -15.17 7.03 20.57
CA MET A 25 -14.11 6.25 21.22
C MET A 25 -12.79 7.04 21.28
N ALA A 26 -12.43 7.78 20.22
CA ALA A 26 -11.23 8.61 20.21
C ALA A 26 -11.34 9.80 21.18
N LEU A 27 -12.53 10.40 21.30
CA LEU A 27 -12.82 11.48 22.24
C LEU A 27 -12.80 11.02 23.70
N ASP A 28 -13.33 9.83 23.98
CA ASP A 28 -13.26 9.21 25.30
C ASP A 28 -11.81 8.90 25.68
N TYR A 29 -11.03 8.38 24.77
CA TYR A 29 -9.60 8.15 25.01
C TYR A 29 -8.84 9.46 25.27
N LEU A 30 -9.10 10.52 24.47
CA LEU A 30 -8.53 11.86 24.73
C LEU A 30 -8.88 12.33 26.12
N THR A 31 -10.14 12.19 26.53
CA THR A 31 -10.63 12.61 27.85
C THR A 31 -9.90 11.86 28.97
N GLY A 32 -9.67 10.56 28.80
CA GLY A 32 -8.94 9.72 29.76
C GLY A 32 -7.48 10.14 29.95
N VAL A 33 -6.81 10.61 28.90
CA VAL A 33 -5.38 11.00 28.95
C VAL A 33 -5.16 12.49 29.20
N ALA A 34 -6.17 13.32 29.03
CA ALA A 34 -6.04 14.78 29.15
C ALA A 34 -5.74 15.26 30.58
N GLY A 35 -6.26 14.57 31.61
CA GLY A 35 -6.17 15.05 32.98
C GLY A 35 -6.84 16.47 33.12
N SER A 36 -6.09 17.43 33.63
CA SER A 36 -6.55 18.82 33.76
C SER A 36 -6.28 19.70 32.51
N ARG A 37 -5.73 19.12 31.44
CA ARG A 37 -5.39 19.86 30.22
C ARG A 37 -6.65 20.23 29.42
N GLU A 38 -6.61 21.39 28.78
CA GLU A 38 -7.61 21.72 27.77
C GLU A 38 -7.54 20.72 26.59
N LYS A 39 -8.72 20.23 26.22
CA LYS A 39 -8.86 19.28 25.12
C LYS A 39 -8.99 20.01 23.79
N VAL A 40 -8.15 19.66 22.82
CA VAL A 40 -8.16 20.18 21.46
C VAL A 40 -8.42 19.04 20.49
N LEU A 41 -9.35 19.23 19.56
CA LEU A 41 -9.53 18.31 18.42
C LEU A 41 -9.12 19.03 17.14
N ILE A 42 -8.14 18.47 16.44
CA ILE A 42 -7.77 18.84 15.06
C ILE A 42 -8.22 17.72 14.16
N MET A 43 -9.15 18.00 13.25
CA MET A 43 -9.78 16.99 12.42
C MET A 43 -9.78 17.40 10.95
N SER A 44 -9.38 16.48 10.08
CA SER A 44 -9.47 16.68 8.62
C SER A 44 -10.80 16.22 8.05
N ASP A 45 -11.00 16.44 6.76
CA ASP A 45 -12.14 15.92 6.00
C ASP A 45 -12.28 14.40 6.19
N ILE A 46 -13.52 13.93 6.28
CA ILE A 46 -13.88 12.51 6.24
C ILE A 46 -14.05 12.12 4.77
N PRO A 47 -13.12 11.33 4.16
CA PRO A 47 -13.07 11.14 2.72
C PRO A 47 -14.24 10.33 2.17
N PHE A 48 -14.70 9.32 2.90
CA PHE A 48 -15.73 8.40 2.43
C PHE A 48 -16.90 8.37 3.42
N SER A 49 -18.04 8.90 2.99
CA SER A 49 -19.29 8.81 3.73
C SER A 49 -20.45 8.72 2.74
N PRO A 50 -21.43 7.82 2.96
CA PRO A 50 -22.64 7.81 2.19
C PRO A 50 -23.61 8.95 2.55
N MET A 51 -23.34 9.66 3.65
CA MET A 51 -24.15 10.78 4.11
C MET A 51 -23.75 12.08 3.40
N PRO A 52 -24.69 12.98 3.11
CA PRO A 52 -24.39 14.35 2.70
C PRO A 52 -23.54 15.09 3.75
N ASP A 53 -22.68 15.99 3.32
CA ASP A 53 -21.74 16.70 4.21
C ASP A 53 -22.43 17.44 5.37
N TRP A 54 -23.55 18.09 5.12
CA TRP A 54 -24.32 18.80 6.16
C TRP A 54 -24.84 17.86 7.27
N GLU A 55 -25.22 16.63 6.93
CA GLU A 55 -25.68 15.64 7.90
C GLU A 55 -24.50 15.02 8.65
N LEU A 56 -23.44 14.64 7.91
CA LEU A 56 -22.20 14.08 8.44
C LEU A 56 -21.58 15.02 9.47
N TYR A 57 -21.28 16.24 9.08
CA TYR A 57 -20.64 17.21 9.97
C TYR A 57 -21.59 17.78 11.04
N GLY A 58 -22.90 17.73 10.81
CA GLY A 58 -23.89 17.96 11.85
C GLY A 58 -23.78 16.97 13.02
N LYS A 59 -23.65 15.67 12.71
CA LYS A 59 -23.41 14.61 13.70
C LYS A 59 -22.07 14.78 14.40
N VAL A 60 -21.00 15.04 13.64
CA VAL A 60 -19.65 15.29 14.18
C VAL A 60 -19.65 16.47 15.12
N GLY A 61 -20.26 17.60 14.76
CA GLY A 61 -20.37 18.78 15.59
C GLY A 61 -21.13 18.53 16.92
N ALA A 62 -22.18 17.70 16.88
CA ALA A 62 -22.88 17.28 18.10
C ALA A 62 -21.97 16.44 19.02
N MET A 63 -21.20 15.50 18.48
CA MET A 63 -20.24 14.68 19.24
C MET A 63 -19.14 15.54 19.88
N VAL A 64 -18.59 16.49 19.12
CA VAL A 64 -17.55 17.43 19.60
C VAL A 64 -18.06 18.26 20.77
N ARG A 65 -19.27 18.80 20.67
CA ARG A 65 -19.89 19.58 21.78
C ARG A 65 -20.11 18.71 23.00
N SER A 66 -20.63 17.49 22.84
CA SER A 66 -20.93 16.61 23.99
C SER A 66 -19.66 16.13 24.71
N ALA A 67 -18.53 16.02 24.02
CA ALA A 67 -17.26 15.58 24.59
C ALA A 67 -16.50 16.67 25.37
N GLY A 68 -17.03 17.91 25.43
CA GLY A 68 -16.41 19.03 26.14
C GLY A 68 -15.04 19.39 25.56
N ILE A 69 -14.94 19.45 24.24
CA ILE A 69 -13.73 19.91 23.53
C ILE A 69 -13.66 21.42 23.68
N GLY A 70 -12.57 21.92 24.28
CA GLY A 70 -12.37 23.36 24.51
C GLY A 70 -12.02 24.12 23.23
N ARG A 71 -11.32 23.46 22.29
CA ARG A 71 -10.96 24.06 21.01
C ARG A 71 -11.11 23.02 19.89
N PHE A 72 -11.84 23.39 18.85
CA PHE A 72 -12.01 22.59 17.65
C PHE A 72 -11.34 23.25 16.43
N VAL A 73 -10.60 22.48 15.65
CA VAL A 73 -9.95 22.91 14.41
C VAL A 73 -10.33 21.95 13.28
N GLY A 74 -11.04 22.42 12.29
CA GLY A 74 -11.35 21.70 11.05
C GLY A 74 -10.33 22.04 9.95
N VAL A 75 -9.78 21.01 9.30
CA VAL A 75 -8.80 21.16 8.22
C VAL A 75 -9.29 20.44 6.98
N GLY A 76 -9.67 21.16 5.95
CA GLY A 76 -10.21 20.62 4.69
C GLY A 76 -11.31 21.49 4.11
N GLU A 77 -11.61 21.31 2.85
CA GLU A 77 -12.63 22.12 2.17
C GLU A 77 -14.05 21.76 2.59
N ARG A 78 -14.34 20.45 2.74
CA ARG A 78 -15.67 19.95 3.07
C ARG A 78 -16.08 20.31 4.50
N ILE A 79 -15.20 20.06 5.47
CA ILE A 79 -15.44 20.41 6.87
C ILE A 79 -15.52 21.94 7.06
N SER A 80 -14.72 22.70 6.33
CA SER A 80 -14.77 24.17 6.34
C SER A 80 -16.05 24.74 5.74
N ALA A 81 -16.64 24.07 4.75
CA ALA A 81 -17.94 24.43 4.18
C ALA A 81 -19.09 24.22 5.16
N CYS A 82 -18.94 23.30 6.13
CA CYS A 82 -19.93 22.95 7.13
C CYS A 82 -19.65 23.57 8.51
N ARG A 83 -18.91 24.69 8.58
CA ARG A 83 -18.50 25.36 9.83
C ARG A 83 -19.63 25.66 10.81
N ASP A 84 -20.82 25.94 10.31
CA ASP A 84 -22.01 26.27 11.14
C ASP A 84 -22.50 25.09 12.00
N ALA A 85 -22.06 23.84 11.66
CA ALA A 85 -22.34 22.65 12.46
C ALA A 85 -21.55 22.61 13.78
N PHE A 86 -20.50 23.41 13.88
CA PHE A 86 -19.60 23.47 15.03
C PHE A 86 -19.86 24.74 15.87
N GLY A 87 -19.47 24.73 17.13
CA GLY A 87 -19.72 25.84 18.04
C GLY A 87 -18.93 27.11 17.68
N ALA A 88 -19.40 28.25 18.22
CA ALA A 88 -18.68 29.52 18.14
C ALA A 88 -17.26 29.36 18.74
N GLY A 89 -16.25 29.87 18.05
CA GLY A 89 -14.84 29.71 18.42
C GLY A 89 -14.12 28.51 17.77
N SER A 90 -14.83 27.73 16.97
CA SER A 90 -14.19 26.72 16.11
C SER A 90 -13.42 27.39 14.97
N GLU A 91 -12.25 26.85 14.66
CA GLU A 91 -11.36 27.36 13.61
C GLU A 91 -11.38 26.44 12.40
N PHE A 92 -11.28 27.04 11.20
CA PHE A 92 -11.32 26.26 9.95
C PHE A 92 -10.26 26.73 8.99
N TYR A 93 -9.55 25.78 8.43
CA TYR A 93 -8.49 25.97 7.44
C TYR A 93 -8.76 25.06 6.24
N ARG A 94 -8.55 25.57 5.05
CA ARG A 94 -8.77 24.77 3.82
C ARG A 94 -7.73 23.69 3.61
N THR A 95 -6.50 23.94 4.09
CA THR A 95 -5.39 23.00 3.93
C THR A 95 -4.58 22.89 5.23
N ALA A 96 -3.80 21.80 5.33
CA ALA A 96 -2.88 21.60 6.45
C ALA A 96 -1.79 22.69 6.49
N GLU A 97 -1.32 23.16 5.34
CA GLU A 97 -0.32 24.22 5.22
C GLU A 97 -0.86 25.55 5.76
N GLU A 98 -2.14 25.84 5.50
CA GLU A 98 -2.79 27.03 6.03
C GLU A 98 -2.85 26.97 7.56
N PHE A 99 -3.27 25.85 8.13
CA PHE A 99 -3.25 25.64 9.58
C PHE A 99 -1.84 25.78 10.17
N ILE A 100 -0.83 25.13 9.58
CA ILE A 100 0.56 25.15 10.06
C ILE A 100 1.10 26.60 10.13
N ARG A 101 0.78 27.44 9.15
CA ARG A 101 1.20 28.86 9.15
C ARG A 101 0.59 29.67 10.28
N HIS A 102 -0.59 29.30 10.77
CA HIS A 102 -1.31 29.99 11.83
C HIS A 102 -1.11 29.34 13.21
N CYS A 103 -0.60 28.12 13.26
CA CYS A 103 -0.37 27.39 14.50
C CYS A 103 0.85 27.95 15.23
N THR A 104 0.62 28.56 16.40
CA THR A 104 1.67 29.06 17.29
C THR A 104 1.92 28.08 18.44
N GLN A 105 3.08 28.14 19.09
CA GLN A 105 3.37 27.31 20.27
C GLN A 105 2.36 27.57 21.39
N ASP A 106 1.95 28.81 21.60
CA ASP A 106 0.96 29.19 22.63
C ASP A 106 -0.41 28.57 22.38
N SER A 107 -0.75 28.36 21.11
CA SER A 107 -2.02 27.75 20.70
C SER A 107 -2.16 26.28 21.07
N ILE A 108 -1.06 25.62 21.45
CA ILE A 108 -0.99 24.18 21.73
C ILE A 108 -0.30 23.84 23.06
N ALA A 109 0.35 24.83 23.69
CA ALA A 109 1.11 24.63 24.92
C ALA A 109 0.27 24.01 26.04
N GLY A 110 0.77 22.94 26.66
CA GLY A 110 0.16 22.25 27.78
C GLY A 110 -1.21 21.61 27.52
N ARG A 111 -1.63 21.49 26.24
CA ARG A 111 -2.93 20.93 25.85
C ARG A 111 -2.89 19.46 25.56
N ALA A 112 -4.04 18.80 25.62
CA ALA A 112 -4.24 17.44 25.12
C ALA A 112 -4.91 17.52 23.74
N ILE A 113 -4.21 17.10 22.71
CA ILE A 113 -4.60 17.28 21.31
C ILE A 113 -4.94 15.91 20.71
N LEU A 114 -6.18 15.74 20.21
CA LEU A 114 -6.53 14.65 19.32
C LEU A 114 -6.34 15.11 17.88
N LEU A 115 -5.43 14.46 17.17
CA LEU A 115 -5.22 14.68 15.75
C LEU A 115 -5.85 13.52 14.98
N ARG A 116 -6.90 13.82 14.21
CA ARG A 116 -7.68 12.83 13.48
C ARG A 116 -7.77 13.17 11.99
N GLY A 117 -7.54 12.17 11.15
CA GLY A 117 -7.66 12.30 9.70
C GLY A 117 -6.96 11.20 8.93
N ASN A 118 -7.00 11.28 7.60
CA ASN A 118 -6.31 10.38 6.71
C ASN A 118 -4.91 10.93 6.36
N SER A 119 -3.97 10.04 6.07
CA SER A 119 -2.61 10.39 5.59
C SER A 119 -2.63 11.33 4.37
N ASP A 120 -3.60 11.16 3.49
CA ASP A 120 -3.73 11.94 2.25
C ASP A 120 -4.22 13.39 2.48
N THR A 121 -4.70 13.73 3.68
CA THR A 121 -5.25 15.06 4.01
C THR A 121 -4.22 16.04 4.58
N GLY A 122 -2.94 15.71 4.54
CA GLY A 122 -1.88 16.56 5.11
C GLY A 122 -1.77 16.51 6.64
N VAL A 123 -2.58 15.68 7.32
CA VAL A 123 -2.58 15.55 8.79
C VAL A 123 -1.23 15.07 9.32
N ILE A 124 -0.49 14.29 8.55
CA ILE A 124 0.89 13.86 8.90
C ILE A 124 1.81 15.09 9.04
N ARG A 125 1.68 16.10 8.18
CA ARG A 125 2.47 17.34 8.27
C ARG A 125 2.13 18.12 9.55
N ILE A 126 0.85 18.16 9.93
CA ILE A 126 0.41 18.74 11.19
C ILE A 126 1.04 17.98 12.37
N LEU A 127 1.04 16.64 12.32
CA LEU A 127 1.67 15.82 13.36
C LEU A 127 3.16 16.16 13.50
N HIS A 128 3.90 16.25 12.40
CA HIS A 128 5.32 16.59 12.43
C HIS A 128 5.57 17.98 13.04
N GLN A 129 4.70 18.96 12.79
CA GLN A 129 4.81 20.30 13.38
C GLN A 129 4.57 20.30 14.88
N LEU A 130 3.69 19.43 15.37
CA LEU A 130 3.29 19.35 16.78
C LEU A 130 4.19 18.41 17.61
N ASP A 131 4.90 17.48 16.99
CA ASP A 131 5.72 16.48 17.67
C ASP A 131 6.99 17.13 18.27
N ARG A 132 7.30 16.79 19.53
CA ARG A 132 8.51 17.26 20.23
C ARG A 132 9.81 16.74 19.63
N ARG A 133 9.77 15.77 18.77
CA ARG A 133 10.96 15.15 18.19
C ARG A 133 11.70 16.15 17.30
N SER A 134 12.88 16.57 17.73
CA SER A 134 13.79 17.46 16.98
C SER A 134 14.51 16.74 15.81
N HIS A 135 14.37 15.43 15.69
CA HIS A 135 14.96 14.63 14.62
C HIS A 135 13.87 13.98 13.79
N THR A 136 13.66 14.49 12.60
CA THR A 136 12.86 13.84 11.57
C THR A 136 13.78 12.92 10.79
N THR A 137 13.62 11.61 10.97
CA THR A 137 14.22 10.65 10.04
C THR A 137 13.41 10.71 8.76
N VAL A 138 14.00 11.19 7.69
CA VAL A 138 13.39 11.26 6.36
C VAL A 138 14.02 10.17 5.50
N LEU A 139 13.19 9.35 4.87
CA LEU A 139 13.61 8.48 3.77
C LEU A 139 13.34 9.26 2.48
N GLU A 140 14.40 9.68 1.80
CA GLU A 140 14.30 10.27 0.47
C GLU A 140 14.50 9.18 -0.59
N VAL A 141 13.57 9.07 -1.53
CA VAL A 141 13.64 8.14 -2.66
C VAL A 141 13.86 8.93 -3.93
N ASP A 142 15.05 8.77 -4.52
CA ASP A 142 15.42 9.40 -5.78
C ASP A 142 14.99 8.53 -6.96
N LEU A 143 13.88 8.88 -7.60
CA LEU A 143 13.34 8.16 -8.76
C LEU A 143 14.24 8.27 -9.99
N ASP A 144 15.03 9.33 -10.13
CA ASP A 144 15.98 9.48 -11.23
C ASP A 144 17.16 8.54 -11.08
N ALA A 145 17.65 8.35 -9.85
CA ALA A 145 18.66 7.33 -9.55
C ALA A 145 18.13 5.91 -9.79
N MET A 146 16.88 5.63 -9.42
CA MET A 146 16.23 4.34 -9.73
C MET A 146 16.10 4.11 -11.23
N ARG A 147 15.71 5.14 -11.99
CA ARG A 147 15.67 5.10 -13.47
C ARG A 147 17.05 4.86 -14.08
N HIS A 148 18.07 5.50 -13.55
CA HIS A 148 19.46 5.25 -13.97
C HIS A 148 19.85 3.78 -13.77
N ASN A 149 19.57 3.21 -12.60
CA ASN A 149 19.84 1.81 -12.30
C ASN A 149 19.07 0.86 -13.25
N LEU A 150 17.77 1.13 -13.50
CA LEU A 150 16.98 0.37 -14.46
C LEU A 150 17.63 0.37 -15.84
N ASN A 151 18.06 1.54 -16.33
CA ASN A 151 18.70 1.68 -17.64
C ASN A 151 20.06 0.97 -17.70
N HIS A 152 20.81 0.94 -16.59
CA HIS A 152 22.05 0.17 -16.50
C HIS A 152 21.78 -1.33 -16.69
N TYR A 153 20.80 -1.90 -15.96
CA TYR A 153 20.44 -3.31 -16.16
C TYR A 153 19.88 -3.59 -17.56
N ARG A 154 19.08 -2.67 -18.13
CA ARG A 154 18.58 -2.80 -19.49
C ARG A 154 19.74 -2.88 -20.51
N ALA A 155 20.76 -2.07 -20.36
CA ALA A 155 21.94 -2.11 -21.20
C ALA A 155 22.74 -3.42 -21.06
N LEU A 156 22.79 -4.00 -19.86
CA LEU A 156 23.47 -5.29 -19.65
C LEU A 156 22.74 -6.47 -20.28
N VAL A 157 21.39 -6.50 -20.23
CA VAL A 157 20.64 -7.64 -20.76
C VAL A 157 20.30 -7.50 -22.24
N GLY A 158 20.31 -6.28 -22.78
CA GLY A 158 20.01 -5.97 -24.19
C GLY A 158 18.51 -5.84 -24.50
N ASP A 159 18.19 -5.28 -25.67
CA ASP A 159 16.83 -4.87 -26.05
C ASP A 159 15.86 -6.07 -26.27
N GLY A 160 16.38 -7.26 -26.50
CA GLY A 160 15.58 -8.47 -26.73
C GLY A 160 15.06 -9.12 -25.44
N VAL A 161 15.51 -8.67 -24.26
CA VAL A 161 15.17 -9.28 -22.98
C VAL A 161 14.07 -8.48 -22.27
N LYS A 162 12.98 -9.15 -21.91
CA LYS A 162 11.92 -8.53 -21.11
C LYS A 162 12.34 -8.42 -19.65
N MET A 163 11.97 -7.31 -19.03
CA MET A 163 12.25 -7.02 -17.63
C MET A 163 10.98 -7.09 -16.80
N MET A 164 11.08 -7.76 -15.64
CA MET A 164 10.06 -7.77 -14.59
C MET A 164 10.63 -7.12 -13.34
N ALA A 165 9.97 -6.09 -12.84
CA ALA A 165 10.41 -5.39 -11.63
C ALA A 165 9.60 -5.83 -10.40
N MET A 166 10.29 -6.16 -9.31
CA MET A 166 9.68 -6.51 -8.03
C MET A 166 9.32 -5.25 -7.25
N VAL A 167 8.01 -5.08 -6.95
CA VAL A 167 7.47 -3.92 -6.24
C VAL A 167 6.70 -4.30 -4.96
N LYS A 168 6.95 -5.50 -4.42
CA LYS A 168 6.32 -5.99 -3.19
C LYS A 168 6.66 -5.13 -1.97
N ALA A 169 5.87 -5.25 -0.90
CA ALA A 169 6.06 -4.55 0.38
C ALA A 169 6.23 -3.04 0.19
N SER A 170 5.33 -2.41 -0.58
CA SER A 170 5.42 -0.98 -0.93
C SER A 170 6.77 -0.60 -1.55
N CYS A 171 7.23 -1.39 -2.53
CA CYS A 171 8.57 -1.25 -3.15
C CYS A 171 9.70 -1.28 -2.10
N TYR A 172 9.63 -2.24 -1.19
CA TYR A 172 10.57 -2.39 -0.05
C TYR A 172 10.58 -1.16 0.86
N GLY A 173 9.42 -0.52 1.04
CA GLY A 173 9.28 0.69 1.86
C GLY A 173 9.58 2.01 1.14
N ASN A 174 9.90 1.97 -0.17
CA ASN A 174 10.26 3.17 -0.95
C ASN A 174 9.05 3.89 -1.57
N GLY A 175 7.83 3.48 -1.28
CA GLY A 175 6.63 4.03 -1.88
C GLY A 175 6.06 3.13 -2.97
N ASN A 176 4.73 2.94 -2.95
CA ASN A 176 4.09 1.91 -3.77
C ASN A 176 3.79 2.37 -5.19
N PHE A 177 3.11 3.51 -5.30
CA PHE A 177 2.61 3.97 -6.59
C PHE A 177 3.66 4.71 -7.41
N GLU A 178 4.42 5.60 -6.81
CA GLU A 178 5.37 6.46 -7.50
C GLU A 178 6.47 5.65 -8.20
N VAL A 179 6.95 4.59 -7.53
CA VAL A 179 7.94 3.68 -8.12
C VAL A 179 7.31 2.82 -9.22
N ALA A 180 6.11 2.28 -9.00
CA ALA A 180 5.40 1.48 -10.01
C ALA A 180 5.05 2.31 -11.26
N ASP A 181 4.57 3.55 -11.08
CA ASP A 181 4.27 4.50 -12.16
C ASP A 181 5.53 4.90 -12.94
N MET A 182 6.63 5.14 -12.25
CA MET A 182 7.92 5.38 -12.90
C MET A 182 8.35 4.18 -13.75
N LEU A 183 8.25 2.95 -13.21
CA LEU A 183 8.62 1.73 -13.94
C LEU A 183 7.74 1.49 -15.17
N ASP A 184 6.42 1.73 -15.06
CA ASP A 184 5.48 1.66 -16.18
C ASP A 184 5.85 2.66 -17.28
N LYS A 185 6.06 3.92 -16.93
CA LYS A 185 6.50 4.98 -17.85
C LYS A 185 7.86 4.72 -18.50
N GLN A 186 8.73 4.00 -17.82
CA GLN A 186 10.02 3.55 -18.37
C GLN A 186 9.91 2.28 -19.23
N GLY A 187 8.70 1.72 -19.44
CA GLY A 187 8.47 0.59 -20.33
C GLY A 187 9.03 -0.72 -19.80
N VAL A 188 9.00 -0.95 -18.48
CA VAL A 188 9.21 -2.28 -17.90
C VAL A 188 8.05 -3.17 -18.34
N ASN A 189 8.32 -4.44 -18.65
CA ASN A 189 7.31 -5.32 -19.25
C ASN A 189 6.33 -5.91 -18.24
N TYR A 190 6.77 -6.09 -16.99
CA TYR A 190 5.98 -6.68 -15.90
C TYR A 190 6.34 -6.03 -14.58
N LEU A 191 5.35 -5.90 -13.69
CA LEU A 191 5.57 -5.76 -12.26
C LEU A 191 5.33 -7.08 -11.56
N ALA A 192 5.97 -7.29 -10.41
CA ALA A 192 5.70 -8.43 -9.55
C ALA A 192 5.48 -7.97 -8.11
N VAL A 193 4.45 -8.52 -7.46
CA VAL A 193 4.08 -8.28 -6.07
C VAL A 193 4.09 -9.58 -5.29
N ALA A 194 4.06 -9.52 -3.96
CA ALA A 194 4.00 -10.73 -3.15
C ALA A 194 2.58 -11.28 -3.07
N PHE A 195 1.59 -10.44 -2.82
CA PHE A 195 0.20 -10.83 -2.57
C PHE A 195 -0.78 -10.11 -3.49
N ALA A 196 -1.98 -10.68 -3.63
CA ALA A 196 -3.01 -10.17 -4.53
C ALA A 196 -3.49 -8.75 -4.16
N ASP A 197 -3.62 -8.42 -2.87
CA ASP A 197 -4.03 -7.11 -2.37
C ASP A 197 -3.06 -5.98 -2.76
N GLU A 198 -1.75 -6.25 -2.82
CA GLU A 198 -0.77 -5.31 -3.35
C GLU A 198 -1.03 -5.01 -4.83
N GLY A 199 -1.32 -6.05 -5.62
CA GLY A 199 -1.67 -5.91 -7.04
C GLY A 199 -2.98 -5.15 -7.25
N VAL A 200 -3.99 -5.41 -6.45
CA VAL A 200 -5.28 -4.68 -6.47
C VAL A 200 -5.04 -3.20 -6.17
N THR A 201 -4.26 -2.88 -5.15
CA THR A 201 -3.91 -1.49 -4.80
C THR A 201 -3.26 -0.76 -5.98
N LEU A 202 -2.37 -1.42 -6.72
CA LEU A 202 -1.77 -0.83 -7.93
C LEU A 202 -2.80 -0.62 -9.05
N ARG A 203 -3.73 -1.57 -9.24
CA ARG A 203 -4.85 -1.42 -10.20
C ARG A 203 -5.75 -0.24 -9.86
N GLU A 204 -6.15 -0.09 -8.60
CA GLU A 204 -6.98 1.03 -8.12
C GLU A 204 -6.31 2.39 -8.36
N LYS A 205 -4.98 2.43 -8.33
CA LYS A 205 -4.20 3.63 -8.65
C LYS A 205 -3.92 3.83 -10.15
N GLY A 206 -4.44 2.95 -11.01
CA GLY A 206 -4.39 3.13 -12.47
C GLY A 206 -3.25 2.42 -13.19
N ILE A 207 -2.45 1.58 -12.53
CA ILE A 207 -1.41 0.78 -13.18
C ILE A 207 -2.08 -0.28 -14.07
N ALA A 208 -1.93 -0.19 -15.39
CA ALA A 208 -2.56 -1.07 -16.38
C ALA A 208 -1.65 -2.21 -16.87
N MET A 209 -0.33 -2.07 -16.74
CA MET A 209 0.63 -3.08 -17.20
C MET A 209 0.46 -4.43 -16.48
N PRO A 210 0.96 -5.56 -17.03
CA PRO A 210 0.88 -6.87 -16.41
C PRO A 210 1.50 -6.91 -15.01
N ILE A 211 0.80 -7.50 -14.05
CA ILE A 211 1.25 -7.65 -12.65
C ILE A 211 1.20 -9.13 -12.27
N VAL A 212 2.33 -9.66 -11.86
CA VAL A 212 2.50 -11.05 -11.40
C VAL A 212 2.41 -11.10 -9.88
N VAL A 213 1.64 -12.03 -9.34
CA VAL A 213 1.51 -12.30 -7.90
C VAL A 213 2.29 -13.56 -7.56
N LEU A 214 3.31 -13.44 -6.69
CA LEU A 214 4.24 -14.55 -6.39
C LEU A 214 3.72 -15.51 -5.31
N ASN A 215 2.94 -15.02 -4.34
CA ASN A 215 2.30 -15.86 -3.31
C ASN A 215 0.79 -15.90 -3.56
N ALA A 216 0.41 -16.37 -4.73
CA ALA A 216 -0.97 -16.54 -5.09
C ALA A 216 -1.58 -17.72 -4.34
N ASP A 217 -2.46 -17.44 -3.38
CA ASP A 217 -3.22 -18.48 -2.68
C ASP A 217 -4.62 -18.65 -3.30
N SER A 218 -5.24 -19.79 -3.02
CA SER A 218 -6.52 -20.15 -3.62
C SER A 218 -7.69 -19.24 -3.24
N ASP A 219 -7.60 -18.58 -2.10
CA ASP A 219 -8.69 -17.71 -1.61
C ASP A 219 -8.67 -16.35 -2.32
N SER A 220 -7.51 -15.99 -2.90
CA SER A 220 -7.32 -14.77 -3.68
C SER A 220 -7.58 -14.92 -5.19
N PHE A 221 -7.76 -16.13 -5.72
CA PHE A 221 -7.83 -16.35 -7.17
C PHE A 221 -9.00 -15.62 -7.85
N ALA A 222 -10.19 -15.62 -7.26
CA ALA A 222 -11.32 -14.85 -7.80
C ALA A 222 -11.02 -13.35 -7.85
N LEU A 223 -10.37 -12.82 -6.80
CA LEU A 223 -9.94 -11.43 -6.73
C LEU A 223 -8.88 -11.12 -7.81
N MET A 224 -7.94 -12.05 -8.02
CA MET A 224 -6.91 -11.90 -9.04
C MET A 224 -7.50 -11.85 -10.44
N VAL A 225 -8.45 -12.74 -10.77
CA VAL A 225 -9.14 -12.73 -12.06
C VAL A 225 -9.92 -11.43 -12.24
N ALA A 226 -10.69 -11.00 -11.23
CA ALA A 226 -11.44 -9.74 -11.30
C ALA A 226 -10.56 -8.50 -11.54
N ASN A 227 -9.30 -8.53 -11.09
CA ASN A 227 -8.35 -7.41 -11.20
C ASN A 227 -7.26 -7.62 -12.25
N ARG A 228 -7.39 -8.62 -13.12
CA ARG A 228 -6.42 -8.94 -14.18
C ARG A 228 -4.99 -9.10 -13.66
N LEU A 229 -4.82 -9.87 -12.57
CA LEU A 229 -3.54 -10.23 -11.99
C LEU A 229 -3.13 -11.63 -12.48
N GLU A 230 -1.84 -11.82 -12.71
CA GLU A 230 -1.27 -13.05 -13.26
C GLU A 230 -0.59 -13.86 -12.14
N PRO A 231 -0.96 -15.14 -11.88
CA PRO A 231 -0.38 -15.90 -10.78
C PRO A 231 0.99 -16.51 -11.11
N GLU A 232 1.89 -16.55 -10.12
CA GLU A 232 2.92 -17.58 -10.04
C GLU A 232 2.26 -18.91 -9.70
N ILE A 233 2.56 -19.95 -10.47
CA ILE A 233 2.10 -21.33 -10.25
C ILE A 233 3.29 -22.20 -9.94
N TYR A 234 3.27 -22.86 -8.78
CA TYR A 234 4.39 -23.63 -8.26
C TYR A 234 4.07 -25.07 -7.86
N ASN A 235 2.80 -25.51 -8.00
CA ASN A 235 2.36 -26.89 -7.82
C ASN A 235 1.04 -27.18 -8.54
N PHE A 236 0.70 -28.45 -8.72
CA PHE A 236 -0.50 -28.90 -9.44
C PHE A 236 -1.80 -28.41 -8.77
N ARG A 237 -1.88 -28.46 -7.45
CA ARG A 237 -3.07 -28.02 -6.70
C ARG A 237 -3.39 -26.54 -6.96
N SER A 238 -2.36 -25.69 -6.98
CA SER A 238 -2.52 -24.26 -7.27
C SER A 238 -2.99 -24.07 -8.72
N LEU A 239 -2.41 -24.80 -9.67
CA LEU A 239 -2.80 -24.73 -11.08
C LEU A 239 -4.26 -25.14 -11.29
N GLU A 240 -4.67 -26.28 -10.76
CA GLU A 240 -6.05 -26.79 -10.89
C GLU A 240 -7.10 -25.84 -10.30
N ARG A 241 -6.82 -25.29 -9.12
CA ARG A 241 -7.72 -24.32 -8.47
C ARG A 241 -7.79 -23.01 -9.24
N PHE A 242 -6.67 -22.55 -9.79
CA PHE A 242 -6.67 -21.34 -10.61
C PHE A 242 -7.44 -21.53 -11.91
N ILE A 243 -7.27 -22.70 -12.58
CA ILE A 243 -8.08 -23.07 -13.75
C ILE A 243 -9.58 -23.03 -13.44
N ALA A 244 -9.98 -23.56 -12.29
CA ALA A 244 -11.38 -23.50 -11.87
C ALA A 244 -11.86 -22.05 -11.72
N ALA A 245 -11.09 -21.19 -11.04
CA ALA A 245 -11.44 -19.77 -10.85
C ALA A 245 -11.56 -19.01 -12.19
N VAL A 246 -10.69 -19.27 -13.15
CA VAL A 246 -10.76 -18.69 -14.51
C VAL A 246 -12.03 -19.12 -15.22
N ARG A 247 -12.41 -20.42 -15.15
CA ARG A 247 -13.64 -20.95 -15.74
C ARG A 247 -14.90 -20.39 -15.08
N ASP A 248 -14.92 -20.30 -13.75
CA ASP A 248 -16.03 -19.73 -12.98
C ASP A 248 -16.28 -18.26 -13.33
N ALA A 249 -15.22 -17.53 -13.66
CA ALA A 249 -15.30 -16.15 -14.15
C ALA A 249 -15.68 -16.02 -15.64
N GLY A 250 -15.78 -17.14 -16.38
CA GLY A 250 -16.05 -17.13 -17.82
C GLY A 250 -14.89 -16.66 -18.68
N GLU A 251 -13.67 -16.62 -18.11
CA GLU A 251 -12.47 -16.16 -18.80
C GLU A 251 -11.74 -17.33 -19.50
N THR A 252 -10.84 -17.00 -20.42
CA THR A 252 -10.10 -17.97 -21.23
C THR A 252 -8.65 -17.54 -21.42
N SER A 253 -7.78 -18.53 -21.66
CA SER A 253 -6.35 -18.30 -22.00
C SER A 253 -5.65 -17.37 -21.02
N TRP A 254 -5.97 -17.47 -19.73
CA TRP A 254 -5.42 -16.59 -18.69
C TRP A 254 -3.92 -16.81 -18.53
N PRO A 255 -3.09 -15.73 -18.51
CA PRO A 255 -1.66 -15.87 -18.37
C PRO A 255 -1.26 -16.38 -16.99
N VAL A 256 -0.36 -17.37 -16.97
CA VAL A 256 0.23 -17.93 -15.74
C VAL A 256 1.74 -18.03 -15.87
N HIS A 257 2.45 -17.94 -14.75
CA HIS A 257 3.91 -17.98 -14.69
C HIS A 257 4.35 -19.20 -13.89
N ILE A 258 5.05 -20.11 -14.54
CA ILE A 258 5.43 -21.40 -13.96
C ILE A 258 6.75 -21.27 -13.21
N LYS A 259 6.74 -21.61 -11.94
CA LYS A 259 7.95 -21.63 -11.09
C LYS A 259 8.59 -23.00 -11.07
N ILE A 260 9.90 -23.04 -11.30
CA ILE A 260 10.73 -24.25 -11.19
C ILE A 260 11.63 -24.16 -9.97
N ASP A 261 11.66 -25.21 -9.17
CA ASP A 261 12.64 -25.35 -8.09
C ASP A 261 13.95 -25.90 -8.64
N THR A 262 14.95 -25.05 -8.74
CA THR A 262 16.28 -25.41 -9.23
C THR A 262 17.31 -25.64 -8.13
N GLY A 263 16.86 -25.71 -6.85
CA GLY A 263 17.74 -26.00 -5.73
C GLY A 263 17.56 -25.11 -4.49
N MET A 264 16.66 -24.10 -4.55
CA MET A 264 16.33 -23.29 -3.36
C MET A 264 15.40 -24.03 -2.38
N HIS A 265 14.64 -25.01 -2.88
CA HIS A 265 13.72 -25.86 -2.11
C HIS A 265 12.66 -25.10 -1.30
N ARG A 266 12.12 -24.03 -1.89
CA ARG A 266 11.04 -23.25 -1.29
C ARG A 266 9.72 -23.45 -2.02
N LEU A 267 9.65 -23.12 -3.30
CA LEU A 267 8.48 -23.24 -4.17
C LEU A 267 8.94 -23.59 -5.58
N GLY A 268 8.14 -24.38 -6.31
CA GLY A 268 8.37 -24.68 -7.70
C GLY A 268 8.17 -26.16 -8.04
N PHE A 269 7.88 -26.42 -9.30
CA PHE A 269 7.87 -27.76 -9.86
C PHE A 269 9.29 -28.30 -10.00
N ARG A 270 9.44 -29.61 -9.93
CA ARG A 270 10.71 -30.29 -10.14
C ARG A 270 10.77 -30.85 -11.55
N MET A 271 11.96 -31.31 -11.98
CA MET A 271 12.15 -31.89 -13.33
C MET A 271 11.24 -33.11 -13.57
N GLU A 272 11.03 -33.92 -12.55
CA GLU A 272 10.12 -35.06 -12.64
C GLU A 272 8.66 -34.71 -12.89
N ASP A 273 8.24 -33.50 -12.51
CA ASP A 273 6.86 -33.01 -12.69
C ASP A 273 6.59 -32.52 -14.13
N MET A 274 7.64 -32.25 -14.92
CA MET A 274 7.51 -31.59 -16.22
C MET A 274 6.64 -32.32 -17.24
N PRO A 275 6.71 -33.65 -17.38
CA PRO A 275 5.85 -34.34 -18.33
C PRO A 275 4.35 -34.20 -17.99
N GLU A 276 4.00 -34.31 -16.71
CA GLU A 276 2.62 -34.16 -16.22
C GLU A 276 2.14 -32.72 -16.36
N LEU A 277 2.97 -31.77 -15.95
CA LEU A 277 2.68 -30.34 -16.08
C LEU A 277 2.42 -29.94 -17.54
N ALA A 278 3.28 -30.36 -18.45
CA ALA A 278 3.13 -30.08 -19.88
C ALA A 278 1.85 -30.73 -20.47
N ALA A 279 1.49 -31.93 -20.03
CA ALA A 279 0.24 -32.58 -20.43
C ALA A 279 -0.99 -31.79 -19.87
N LEU A 280 -0.95 -31.37 -18.61
CA LEU A 280 -2.00 -30.58 -17.98
C LEU A 280 -2.19 -29.23 -18.69
N LEU A 281 -1.12 -28.48 -18.92
CA LEU A 281 -1.17 -27.17 -19.59
C LEU A 281 -1.73 -27.27 -21.02
N ARG A 282 -1.37 -28.35 -21.78
CA ARG A 282 -1.92 -28.57 -23.12
C ARG A 282 -3.43 -28.88 -23.06
N ARG A 283 -3.84 -29.73 -22.12
CA ARG A 283 -5.27 -30.08 -21.93
C ARG A 283 -6.10 -28.86 -21.55
N GLU A 284 -5.53 -27.97 -20.75
CA GLU A 284 -6.19 -26.81 -20.17
C GLU A 284 -5.88 -25.49 -20.91
N ALA A 285 -5.34 -25.57 -22.14
CA ALA A 285 -4.94 -24.40 -22.94
C ALA A 285 -6.11 -23.41 -23.24
N GLY A 286 -7.35 -23.88 -23.16
CA GLY A 286 -8.53 -23.01 -23.26
C GLY A 286 -8.73 -22.13 -22.02
N ALA A 287 -8.29 -22.56 -20.84
CA ALA A 287 -8.45 -21.82 -19.60
C ALA A 287 -7.19 -20.99 -19.27
N VAL A 288 -6.00 -21.57 -19.39
CA VAL A 288 -4.74 -20.92 -19.00
C VAL A 288 -3.68 -21.02 -20.08
N ALA A 289 -2.79 -20.02 -20.12
CA ALA A 289 -1.64 -19.97 -21.02
C ALA A 289 -0.35 -19.71 -20.22
N ALA A 290 0.61 -20.64 -20.28
CA ALA A 290 1.92 -20.44 -19.67
C ALA A 290 2.68 -19.32 -20.42
N ARG A 291 2.82 -18.17 -19.78
CA ARG A 291 3.50 -17.00 -20.34
C ARG A 291 4.99 -17.01 -20.11
N SER A 292 5.42 -17.52 -18.96
CA SER A 292 6.83 -17.67 -18.64
C SER A 292 7.07 -18.89 -17.78
N VAL A 293 8.28 -19.36 -17.83
CA VAL A 293 8.86 -20.33 -16.89
C VAL A 293 10.05 -19.65 -16.24
N PHE A 294 10.19 -19.73 -14.94
CA PHE A 294 11.25 -19.04 -14.23
C PHE A 294 11.69 -19.77 -12.96
N SER A 295 12.85 -19.41 -12.45
CA SER A 295 13.38 -19.87 -11.18
C SER A 295 13.98 -18.72 -10.38
N HIS A 296 14.47 -19.02 -9.19
CA HIS A 296 15.16 -18.08 -8.32
C HIS A 296 16.61 -18.53 -8.12
N LEU A 297 17.55 -17.71 -8.53
CA LEU A 297 18.97 -17.92 -8.26
C LEU A 297 19.26 -17.47 -6.83
N ALA A 298 19.39 -18.43 -5.91
CA ALA A 298 19.34 -18.18 -4.47
C ALA A 298 20.57 -17.47 -3.90
N ALA A 299 21.70 -17.52 -4.62
CA ALA A 299 22.99 -16.98 -4.16
C ALA A 299 23.76 -16.27 -5.29
N ALA A 300 23.04 -15.65 -6.24
CA ALA A 300 23.68 -15.01 -7.41
C ALA A 300 24.44 -13.73 -7.10
N ASP A 301 24.27 -13.18 -5.90
CA ASP A 301 24.98 -12.03 -5.35
C ASP A 301 26.24 -12.39 -4.53
N MET A 302 26.52 -13.70 -4.39
CA MET A 302 27.65 -14.23 -3.63
C MET A 302 28.66 -14.91 -4.57
N PRO A 303 29.78 -14.28 -4.92
CA PRO A 303 30.76 -14.86 -5.86
C PRO A 303 31.31 -16.23 -5.43
N GLU A 304 31.42 -16.51 -4.13
CA GLU A 304 31.82 -17.79 -3.56
C GLU A 304 30.83 -18.92 -3.88
N GLU A 305 29.57 -18.58 -4.17
CA GLU A 305 28.48 -19.52 -4.52
C GLU A 305 28.23 -19.63 -6.05
N ASP A 306 29.14 -19.11 -6.87
CA ASP A 306 29.02 -19.18 -8.32
C ASP A 306 28.83 -20.64 -8.85
N GLY A 307 29.47 -21.61 -8.18
CA GLY A 307 29.29 -23.03 -8.51
C GLY A 307 27.86 -23.50 -8.35
N PHE A 308 27.21 -23.10 -7.27
CA PHE A 308 25.80 -23.40 -7.01
C PHE A 308 24.89 -22.67 -7.99
N THR A 309 25.12 -21.39 -8.22
CA THR A 309 24.36 -20.59 -9.20
C THR A 309 24.41 -21.21 -10.61
N ARG A 310 25.59 -21.64 -11.06
CA ARG A 310 25.73 -22.36 -12.35
C ARG A 310 24.96 -23.68 -12.38
N SER A 311 24.97 -24.45 -11.29
CA SER A 311 24.20 -25.67 -11.19
C SER A 311 22.69 -25.44 -11.28
N GLN A 312 22.18 -24.36 -10.70
CA GLN A 312 20.76 -23.95 -10.85
C GLN A 312 20.42 -23.59 -12.29
N ILE A 313 21.29 -22.85 -12.98
CA ILE A 313 21.12 -22.49 -14.40
C ILE A 313 21.11 -23.73 -15.27
N ASP A 314 22.04 -24.66 -15.05
CA ASP A 314 22.13 -25.88 -15.83
C ASP A 314 20.95 -26.85 -15.59
N TYR A 315 20.44 -26.87 -14.35
CA TYR A 315 19.20 -27.59 -14.04
C TYR A 315 18.00 -26.96 -14.80
N PHE A 316 17.85 -25.65 -14.74
CA PHE A 316 16.77 -24.93 -15.43
C PHE A 316 16.81 -25.13 -16.95
N ARG A 317 17.99 -25.15 -17.56
CA ARG A 317 18.12 -25.37 -19.01
C ARG A 317 17.71 -26.78 -19.46
N ARG A 318 17.76 -27.76 -18.56
CA ARG A 318 17.35 -29.14 -18.83
C ARG A 318 15.88 -29.41 -18.55
N THR A 319 15.24 -28.53 -17.81
CA THR A 319 13.82 -28.58 -17.51
C THR A 319 12.98 -28.02 -18.65
#